data_04e0db64a023756a4fa1abf492c8697a
#
_entry.id   04e0db64a023756a4fa1abf492c8697a
#
_cell.length_a   1.000
_cell.length_b   1.000
_cell.length_c   1.000
_cell.angle_alpha   90.00
_cell.angle_beta   90.00
_cell.angle_gamma   90.00
#
_symmetry.space_group_name_H-M   'P 1'
#
loop_
_entity.id
_entity.type
_entity.pdbx_description
1 polymer ?
#
loop_
_entity_poly.entity_id
_entity_poly.type
_entity_poly.pdbx_seq_one_letter_code
_entity_poly.pdbx_strand_id
1 'polypeptide(L)'
;FIQNSKVRPKKENVYKYTLLTGKEVYKKMKILLAAVNAKYIHSNLAVYCLRAYAKEQHPASNITISEYTINQPFDEILMDIYKQAPDVLCLSCYLWNVTEVGQLIQEIPKILPDTKIWLGGPEVSYNAREVLEKYPMAEGIMRGEGEETFAELVAYYEGRGAAELINIQ
;
A
#
# COMPACT_ATOMS: atom_id res chain seq x y z
N PHE A 1 4.07 -16.73 -15.49
CA PHE A 1 3.63 -17.81 -14.58
C PHE A 1 4.46 -17.73 -13.32
N ILE A 2 3.93 -17.16 -12.24
CA ILE A 2 4.53 -17.19 -10.92
C ILE A 2 3.71 -18.17 -10.11
N GLN A 3 4.26 -19.35 -9.87
CA GLN A 3 3.74 -20.26 -8.87
C GLN A 3 4.08 -19.66 -7.49
N ASN A 4 3.11 -19.06 -6.85
CA ASN A 4 3.23 -18.67 -5.47
C ASN A 4 2.80 -19.80 -4.55
N SER A 5 3.69 -20.12 -3.62
CA SER A 5 3.40 -20.94 -2.46
C SER A 5 2.23 -20.36 -1.69
N LYS A 6 1.16 -21.12 -1.66
CA LYS A 6 0.01 -21.14 -0.75
C LYS A 6 0.06 -20.12 0.41
N VAL A 7 -0.59 -18.99 0.22
CA VAL A 7 -1.26 -18.32 1.33
C VAL A 7 -2.75 -18.35 1.02
N ARG A 8 -3.49 -19.21 1.71
CA ARG A 8 -4.96 -19.16 1.68
C ARG A 8 -5.36 -17.87 2.38
N PRO A 9 -6.11 -16.96 1.74
CA PRO A 9 -6.68 -15.84 2.46
C PRO A 9 -7.66 -16.41 3.49
N LYS A 10 -7.39 -16.18 4.77
CA LYS A 10 -8.41 -16.33 5.80
C LYS A 10 -9.52 -15.34 5.44
N LYS A 11 -10.77 -15.81 5.43
CA LYS A 11 -12.02 -15.07 5.11
C LYS A 11 -12.36 -13.91 6.08
N GLU A 12 -11.38 -13.18 6.64
CA GLU A 12 -11.63 -12.25 7.75
C GLU A 12 -10.78 -10.97 7.68
N ASN A 13 -10.75 -10.28 6.53
CA ASN A 13 -10.09 -8.97 6.48
C ASN A 13 -11.05 -7.77 6.37
N VAL A 14 -12.32 -8.00 6.54
CA VAL A 14 -13.25 -6.97 6.98
C VAL A 14 -13.34 -7.10 8.49
N TYR A 15 -12.71 -6.21 9.25
CA TYR A 15 -12.82 -6.21 10.71
C TYR A 15 -14.28 -5.93 11.08
N LYS A 16 -15.03 -7.01 11.24
CA LYS A 16 -16.41 -7.00 11.69
C LYS A 16 -16.40 -6.87 13.21
N TYR A 17 -16.73 -5.70 13.70
CA TYR A 17 -16.97 -5.51 15.12
C TYR A 17 -18.48 -5.60 15.38
N THR A 18 -18.88 -6.54 16.21
CA THR A 18 -20.25 -6.56 16.74
C THR A 18 -20.26 -5.67 17.97
N LEU A 19 -20.92 -4.51 17.90
CA LEU A 19 -21.16 -3.71 19.09
C LEU A 19 -22.09 -4.50 20.04
N LEU A 20 -22.03 -4.19 21.35
CA LEU A 20 -22.93 -4.74 22.37
C LEU A 20 -24.43 -4.57 22.03
N THR A 21 -24.74 -3.72 21.05
CA THR A 21 -26.08 -3.46 20.51
C THR A 21 -26.49 -4.42 19.37
N GLY A 22 -25.66 -5.40 18.99
CA GLY A 22 -25.92 -6.30 17.85
C GLY A 22 -25.76 -5.66 16.46
N LYS A 23 -25.35 -4.38 16.38
CA LYS A 23 -25.04 -3.73 15.09
C LYS A 23 -23.66 -4.13 14.60
N GLU A 24 -23.59 -4.63 13.36
CA GLU A 24 -22.34 -4.86 12.65
C GLU A 24 -21.76 -3.51 12.18
N VAL A 25 -20.57 -3.20 12.63
CA VAL A 25 -19.81 -2.02 12.19
C VAL A 25 -18.61 -2.51 11.41
N TYR A 26 -18.51 -2.09 10.16
CA TYR A 26 -17.37 -2.38 9.31
C TYR A 26 -16.34 -1.25 9.51
N LYS A 27 -15.14 -1.60 9.97
CA LYS A 27 -14.01 -0.65 9.99
C LYS A 27 -13.65 -0.31 8.56
N LYS A 28 -13.72 0.96 8.20
CA LYS A 28 -13.29 1.45 6.91
C LYS A 28 -11.77 1.36 6.82
N MET A 29 -11.26 0.61 5.85
CA MET A 29 -9.82 0.46 5.61
C MET A 29 -9.18 1.81 5.33
N LYS A 30 -8.07 2.10 5.99
CA LYS A 30 -7.27 3.29 5.78
C LYS A 30 -6.09 2.96 4.88
N ILE A 31 -6.11 3.48 3.67
CA ILE A 31 -5.07 3.25 2.66
C ILE A 31 -4.23 4.52 2.55
N LEU A 32 -2.92 4.40 2.74
CA LEU A 32 -1.96 5.47 2.59
C LEU A 32 -1.10 5.24 1.35
N LEU A 33 -1.15 6.18 0.42
CA LEU A 33 -0.19 6.31 -0.68
C LEU A 33 0.94 7.21 -0.20
N ALA A 34 2.14 6.67 -0.06
CA ALA A 34 3.31 7.41 0.41
C ALA A 34 4.36 7.53 -0.70
N ALA A 35 4.84 8.75 -0.91
CA ALA A 35 5.87 9.06 -1.89
C ALA A 35 7.03 9.80 -1.23
N VAL A 36 8.26 9.35 -1.48
CA VAL A 36 9.49 10.04 -1.07
C VAL A 36 10.10 10.66 -2.31
N ASN A 37 9.98 11.97 -2.43
CA ASN A 37 10.39 12.74 -3.61
C ASN A 37 11.87 13.12 -3.56
N ALA A 38 12.50 13.28 -4.73
CA ALA A 38 13.89 13.71 -4.83
C ALA A 38 14.11 15.16 -4.34
N LYS A 39 13.07 16.01 -4.45
CA LYS A 39 13.11 17.41 -4.04
C LYS A 39 11.76 17.85 -3.50
N TYR A 40 11.78 18.79 -2.57
CA TYR A 40 10.60 19.36 -1.94
C TYR A 40 9.58 19.98 -2.90
N ILE A 41 10.06 20.56 -4.01
CA ILE A 41 9.20 21.23 -5.01
C ILE A 41 8.58 20.28 -6.04
N HIS A 42 8.85 18.98 -5.95
CA HIS A 42 8.33 17.99 -6.88
C HIS A 42 7.29 17.15 -6.19
N SER A 43 6.06 17.15 -6.73
CA SER A 43 5.02 16.21 -6.33
C SER A 43 5.10 14.94 -7.17
N ASN A 44 4.76 13.81 -6.56
CA ASN A 44 4.66 12.54 -7.27
C ASN A 44 3.27 12.41 -7.90
N LEU A 45 3.16 12.77 -9.18
CA LEU A 45 1.88 12.75 -9.90
C LEU A 45 1.21 11.37 -9.87
N ALA A 46 1.98 10.28 -9.88
CA ALA A 46 1.44 8.92 -9.89
C ALA A 46 0.51 8.66 -8.70
N VAL A 47 0.89 9.02 -7.47
CA VAL A 47 0.02 8.79 -6.30
C VAL A 47 -1.29 9.57 -6.35
N TYR A 48 -1.29 10.73 -7.01
CA TYR A 48 -2.53 11.51 -7.23
C TYR A 48 -3.41 10.87 -8.29
N CYS A 49 -2.83 10.37 -9.40
CA CYS A 49 -3.57 9.64 -10.43
C CYS A 49 -4.19 8.36 -9.87
N LEU A 50 -3.41 7.55 -9.13
CA LEU A 50 -3.91 6.36 -8.44
C LEU A 50 -5.11 6.68 -7.55
N ARG A 51 -4.97 7.70 -6.69
CA ARG A 51 -6.08 8.12 -5.82
C ARG A 51 -7.29 8.60 -6.58
N ALA A 52 -7.09 9.43 -7.61
CA ALA A 52 -8.18 9.99 -8.40
C ALA A 52 -8.98 8.88 -9.08
N TYR A 53 -8.31 7.97 -9.78
CA TYR A 53 -8.92 6.83 -10.45
C TYR A 53 -9.66 5.91 -9.46
N ALA A 54 -9.01 5.52 -8.37
CA ALA A 54 -9.63 4.67 -7.37
C ALA A 54 -10.84 5.34 -6.69
N LYS A 55 -10.82 6.67 -6.50
CA LYS A 55 -11.96 7.42 -5.95
C LYS A 55 -13.13 7.53 -6.90
N GLU A 56 -12.89 7.53 -8.20
CA GLU A 56 -13.96 7.47 -9.21
C GLU A 56 -14.70 6.13 -9.13
N GLN A 57 -13.97 5.01 -9.00
CA GLN A 57 -14.55 3.67 -8.90
C GLN A 57 -15.11 3.38 -7.48
N HIS A 58 -14.48 3.92 -6.46
CA HIS A 58 -14.77 3.69 -5.04
C HIS A 58 -14.84 5.00 -4.25
N PRO A 59 -15.89 5.85 -4.45
CA PRO A 59 -15.96 7.19 -3.85
C PRO A 59 -15.89 7.20 -2.32
N ALA A 60 -16.36 6.12 -1.69
CA ALA A 60 -16.40 6.00 -0.23
C ALA A 60 -15.07 5.55 0.40
N SER A 61 -14.05 5.12 -0.37
CA SER A 61 -12.77 4.63 0.18
C SER A 61 -12.03 5.70 0.98
N ASN A 62 -11.29 5.27 1.99
CA ASN A 62 -10.44 6.17 2.77
C ASN A 62 -8.99 6.09 2.28
N ILE A 63 -8.69 6.87 1.24
CA ILE A 63 -7.36 6.93 0.61
C ILE A 63 -6.74 8.28 0.89
N THR A 64 -5.60 8.28 1.56
CA THR A 64 -4.79 9.47 1.88
C THR A 64 -3.47 9.43 1.11
N ILE A 65 -2.86 10.59 0.92
CA ILE A 65 -1.53 10.74 0.33
C ILE A 65 -0.63 11.45 1.34
N SER A 66 0.59 10.95 1.50
CA SER A 66 1.69 11.65 2.16
C SER A 66 2.87 11.76 1.23
N GLU A 67 3.40 12.97 1.11
CA GLU A 67 4.60 13.23 0.35
C GLU A 67 5.72 13.68 1.28
N TYR A 68 6.87 13.05 1.12
CA TYR A 68 8.09 13.29 1.84
C TYR A 68 9.21 13.61 0.85
N THR A 69 10.40 13.91 1.34
CA THR A 69 11.59 14.07 0.49
C THR A 69 12.75 13.26 1.05
N ILE A 70 13.68 12.87 0.18
CA ILE A 70 14.94 12.20 0.59
C ILE A 70 15.80 13.03 1.54
N ASN A 71 15.53 14.36 1.65
CA ASN A 71 16.23 15.25 2.57
C ASN A 71 15.60 15.35 3.96
N GLN A 72 14.43 14.74 4.17
CA GLN A 72 13.82 14.67 5.50
C GLN A 72 14.49 13.59 6.34
N PRO A 73 14.66 13.80 7.65
CA PRO A 73 15.11 12.76 8.55
C PRO A 73 14.19 11.52 8.45
N PHE A 74 14.78 10.35 8.29
CA PHE A 74 14.03 9.09 8.17
C PHE A 74 13.04 8.87 9.31
N ASP A 75 13.45 9.20 10.53
CA ASP A 75 12.62 9.05 11.74
C ASP A 75 11.36 9.92 11.70
N GLU A 76 11.40 11.09 11.05
CA GLU A 76 10.22 11.94 10.87
C GLU A 76 9.22 11.31 9.91
N ILE A 77 9.70 10.72 8.81
CA ILE A 77 8.86 9.98 7.85
C ILE A 77 8.21 8.78 8.55
N LEU A 78 9.02 8.00 9.27
CA LEU A 78 8.56 6.83 10.01
C LEU A 78 7.51 7.20 11.07
N MET A 79 7.78 8.28 11.82
CA MET A 79 6.86 8.79 12.84
C MET A 79 5.53 9.27 12.26
N ASP A 80 5.55 9.94 11.11
CA ASP A 80 4.33 10.40 10.45
C ASP A 80 3.47 9.23 9.96
N ILE A 81 4.09 8.23 9.33
CA ILE A 81 3.40 6.99 8.93
C ILE A 81 2.83 6.27 10.16
N TYR A 82 3.60 6.18 11.25
CA TYR A 82 3.14 5.57 12.50
C TYR A 82 1.90 6.29 13.08
N LYS A 83 1.91 7.62 13.13
CA LYS A 83 0.77 8.42 13.61
C LYS A 83 -0.48 8.24 12.74
N GLN A 84 -0.28 8.06 11.45
CA GLN A 84 -1.38 7.81 10.53
C GLN A 84 -1.96 6.41 10.70
N ALA A 85 -1.17 5.42 11.13
CA ALA A 85 -1.56 4.04 11.34
C ALA A 85 -2.43 3.48 10.20
N PRO A 86 -1.89 3.39 8.96
CA PRO A 86 -2.63 2.86 7.83
C PRO A 86 -2.84 1.35 7.97
N ASP A 87 -3.98 0.85 7.49
CA ASP A 87 -4.20 -0.58 7.34
C ASP A 87 -3.44 -1.12 6.11
N VAL A 88 -3.33 -0.28 5.05
CA VAL A 88 -2.57 -0.57 3.83
C VAL A 88 -1.66 0.62 3.52
N LEU A 89 -0.37 0.36 3.35
CA LEU A 89 0.65 1.33 2.97
C LEU A 89 1.16 0.99 1.58
N CYS A 90 0.98 1.91 0.62
CA CYS A 90 1.50 1.78 -0.72
C CYS A 90 2.68 2.75 -0.91
N LEU A 91 3.86 2.23 -1.21
CA LEU A 91 5.09 2.98 -1.37
C LEU A 91 5.46 3.12 -2.85
N SER A 92 5.71 4.34 -3.30
CA SER A 92 6.20 4.58 -4.66
C SER A 92 7.72 4.46 -4.71
N CYS A 93 8.23 3.58 -5.58
CA CYS A 93 9.64 3.22 -5.69
C CYS A 93 10.27 3.77 -6.97
N TYR A 94 11.24 4.65 -6.79
CA TYR A 94 12.05 5.26 -7.84
C TYR A 94 13.54 5.15 -7.50
N LEU A 95 14.41 5.33 -8.49
CA LEU A 95 15.85 5.24 -8.32
C LEU A 95 16.40 6.10 -7.16
N TRP A 96 15.81 7.28 -6.95
CA TRP A 96 16.29 8.22 -5.92
C TRP A 96 15.84 7.90 -4.49
N ASN A 97 14.83 7.03 -4.31
CA ASN A 97 14.27 6.73 -2.98
C ASN A 97 14.32 5.24 -2.60
N VAL A 98 15.00 4.42 -3.40
CA VAL A 98 15.04 2.97 -3.19
C VAL A 98 15.63 2.59 -1.82
N THR A 99 16.54 3.41 -1.30
CA THR A 99 17.15 3.22 0.03
C THR A 99 16.14 3.48 1.14
N GLU A 100 15.47 4.63 1.09
CA GLU A 100 14.47 5.05 2.07
C GLU A 100 13.26 4.10 2.07
N VAL A 101 12.79 3.71 0.89
CA VAL A 101 11.71 2.72 0.75
C VAL A 101 12.14 1.37 1.32
N GLY A 102 13.37 0.93 1.04
CA GLY A 102 13.92 -0.31 1.60
C GLY A 102 13.98 -0.29 3.13
N GLN A 103 14.34 0.84 3.74
CA GLN A 103 14.30 1.03 5.19
C GLN A 103 12.87 1.03 5.73
N LEU A 104 11.94 1.73 5.09
CA LEU A 104 10.52 1.74 5.50
C LEU A 104 9.92 0.33 5.50
N ILE A 105 10.18 -0.48 4.47
CA ILE A 105 9.70 -1.87 4.41
C ILE A 105 10.21 -2.70 5.61
N GLN A 106 11.43 -2.43 6.09
CA GLN A 106 12.01 -3.16 7.22
C GLN A 106 11.55 -2.66 8.59
N GLU A 107 11.30 -1.36 8.73
CA GLU A 107 10.97 -0.74 10.02
C GLU A 107 9.47 -0.71 10.31
N ILE A 108 8.62 -0.48 9.29
CA ILE A 108 7.16 -0.41 9.47
C ILE A 108 6.58 -1.66 10.13
N PRO A 109 6.92 -2.90 9.75
CA PRO A 109 6.37 -4.09 10.39
C PRO A 109 6.72 -4.26 11.86
N LYS A 110 7.79 -3.59 12.33
CA LYS A 110 8.19 -3.63 13.75
C LYS A 110 7.28 -2.76 14.62
N ILE A 111 6.73 -1.68 14.07
CA ILE A 111 5.92 -0.70 14.80
C ILE A 111 4.43 -0.75 14.42
N LEU A 112 4.11 -1.25 13.23
CA LEU A 112 2.76 -1.44 12.69
C LEU A 112 2.67 -2.85 12.08
N PRO A 113 2.64 -3.92 12.88
CA PRO A 113 2.75 -5.30 12.39
C PRO A 113 1.57 -5.76 11.53
N ASP A 114 0.41 -5.12 11.66
CA ASP A 114 -0.79 -5.46 10.89
C ASP A 114 -0.91 -4.68 9.57
N THR A 115 -0.06 -3.66 9.35
CA THR A 115 -0.06 -2.86 8.13
C THR A 115 0.43 -3.67 6.92
N LYS A 116 -0.37 -3.70 5.86
CA LYS A 116 -0.05 -4.37 4.60
C LYS A 116 0.75 -3.44 3.71
N ILE A 117 1.95 -3.86 3.29
CA ILE A 117 2.86 -3.04 2.49
C ILE A 117 2.80 -3.46 1.03
N TRP A 118 2.50 -2.51 0.16
CA TRP A 118 2.51 -2.66 -1.29
C TRP A 118 3.51 -1.70 -1.93
N LEU A 119 4.16 -2.17 -2.99
CA LEU A 119 5.13 -1.38 -3.73
C LEU A 119 4.61 -1.10 -5.14
N GLY A 120 5.04 0.01 -5.71
CA GLY A 120 4.79 0.36 -7.10
C GLY A 120 5.87 1.30 -7.61
N GLY A 121 5.89 1.51 -8.92
CA GLY A 121 6.85 2.39 -9.57
C GLY A 121 7.92 1.66 -10.38
N PRO A 122 8.70 2.40 -11.18
CA PRO A 122 9.59 1.83 -12.18
C PRO A 122 10.71 0.95 -11.59
N GLU A 123 11.20 1.28 -10.40
CA GLU A 123 12.33 0.58 -9.79
C GLU A 123 12.02 -0.85 -9.33
N VAL A 124 10.74 -1.16 -9.12
CA VAL A 124 10.30 -2.48 -8.65
C VAL A 124 9.49 -3.27 -9.68
N SER A 125 9.09 -2.63 -10.79
CA SER A 125 8.21 -3.24 -11.77
C SER A 125 8.89 -4.32 -12.63
N TYR A 126 10.17 -4.16 -12.94
CA TYR A 126 10.88 -5.05 -13.87
C TYR A 126 11.47 -6.29 -13.17
N ASN A 127 11.83 -6.18 -11.89
CA ASN A 127 12.46 -7.24 -11.11
C ASN A 127 11.61 -7.60 -9.87
N ALA A 128 10.29 -7.56 -10.02
CA ALA A 128 9.32 -7.74 -8.94
C ALA A 128 9.56 -8.99 -8.09
N ARG A 129 9.96 -10.11 -8.72
CA ARG A 129 10.25 -11.35 -8.01
C ARG A 129 11.44 -11.20 -7.06
N GLU A 130 12.55 -10.64 -7.55
CA GLU A 130 13.77 -10.44 -6.76
C GLU A 130 13.52 -9.46 -5.60
N VAL A 131 12.70 -8.41 -5.86
CA VAL A 131 12.31 -7.45 -4.83
C VAL A 131 11.48 -8.13 -3.73
N LEU A 132 10.50 -8.98 -4.08
CA LEU A 132 9.70 -9.71 -3.08
C LEU A 132 10.52 -10.76 -2.33
N GLU A 133 11.49 -11.40 -2.97
CA GLU A 133 12.43 -12.29 -2.29
C GLU A 133 13.33 -11.53 -1.29
N LYS A 134 13.74 -10.30 -1.65
CA LYS A 134 14.53 -9.41 -0.77
C LYS A 134 13.71 -8.82 0.37
N TYR A 135 12.44 -8.52 0.13
CA TYR A 135 11.54 -7.87 1.09
C TYR A 135 10.27 -8.72 1.31
N PRO A 136 10.39 -9.85 2.01
CA PRO A 136 9.26 -10.78 2.22
C PRO A 136 8.13 -10.20 3.07
N MET A 137 8.30 -9.01 3.63
CA MET A 137 7.28 -8.28 4.38
C MET A 137 6.35 -7.46 3.47
N ALA A 138 6.72 -7.28 2.19
CA ALA A 138 5.83 -6.69 1.20
C ALA A 138 4.81 -7.73 0.73
N GLU A 139 3.53 -7.36 0.72
CA GLU A 139 2.43 -8.23 0.24
C GLU A 139 2.47 -8.41 -1.28
N GLY A 140 2.94 -7.38 -2.02
CA GLY A 140 3.04 -7.45 -3.46
C GLY A 140 3.55 -6.16 -4.11
N ILE A 141 3.62 -6.22 -5.44
CA ILE A 141 4.08 -5.12 -6.29
C ILE A 141 3.04 -4.85 -7.37
N MET A 142 2.63 -3.59 -7.51
CA MET A 142 1.84 -3.08 -8.61
C MET A 142 2.77 -2.77 -9.78
N ARG A 143 2.60 -3.47 -10.90
CA ARG A 143 3.48 -3.38 -12.08
C ARG A 143 2.83 -2.54 -13.17
N GLY A 144 3.64 -1.76 -13.89
CA GLY A 144 3.18 -0.95 -15.02
C GLY A 144 2.37 0.27 -14.57
N GLU A 145 1.36 0.63 -15.36
CA GLU A 145 0.38 1.66 -15.01
C GLU A 145 -0.51 1.11 -13.90
N GLY A 146 -0.50 1.81 -12.77
CA GLY A 146 -1.02 1.26 -11.52
C GLY A 146 -2.48 1.59 -11.23
N GLU A 147 -3.15 2.41 -12.04
CA GLU A 147 -4.47 2.97 -11.72
C GLU A 147 -5.54 1.89 -11.56
N GLU A 148 -5.67 0.99 -12.52
CA GLU A 148 -6.62 -0.12 -12.46
C GLU A 148 -6.26 -1.09 -11.35
N THR A 149 -4.99 -1.52 -11.29
CA THR A 149 -4.47 -2.42 -10.27
C THR A 149 -4.69 -1.88 -8.86
N PHE A 150 -4.48 -0.57 -8.66
CA PHE A 150 -4.72 0.06 -7.36
C PHE A 150 -6.21 0.13 -7.01
N ALA A 151 -7.10 0.40 -7.99
CA ALA A 151 -8.54 0.37 -7.75
C ALA A 151 -9.03 -1.04 -7.38
N GLU A 152 -8.50 -2.09 -8.03
CA GLU A 152 -8.77 -3.48 -7.67
C GLU A 152 -8.25 -3.83 -6.26
N LEU A 153 -7.06 -3.33 -5.90
CA LEU A 153 -6.50 -3.47 -4.56
C LEU A 153 -7.41 -2.83 -3.49
N VAL A 154 -7.92 -1.63 -3.77
CA VAL A 154 -8.89 -0.95 -2.90
C VAL A 154 -10.15 -1.79 -2.75
N ALA A 155 -10.71 -2.29 -3.85
CA ALA A 155 -11.91 -3.14 -3.84
C ALA A 155 -11.68 -4.44 -3.02
N TYR A 156 -10.52 -5.06 -3.17
CA TYR A 156 -10.14 -6.25 -2.41
C TYR A 156 -10.13 -6.00 -0.91
N TYR A 157 -9.42 -4.97 -0.45
CA TYR A 157 -9.32 -4.67 0.98
C TYR A 157 -10.64 -4.17 1.58
N GLU A 158 -11.53 -3.61 0.79
CA GLU A 158 -12.88 -3.24 1.23
C GLU A 158 -13.89 -4.40 1.13
N GLY A 159 -13.45 -5.61 0.77
CA GLY A 159 -14.29 -6.80 0.67
C GLY A 159 -15.26 -6.77 -0.53
N ARG A 160 -15.00 -5.95 -1.53
CA ARG A 160 -15.82 -5.76 -2.74
C ARG A 160 -15.20 -6.39 -3.99
N GLY A 161 -13.95 -6.79 -3.93
CA GLY A 161 -13.19 -7.38 -5.04
C GLY A 161 -13.29 -8.90 -5.13
N ALA A 162 -12.73 -9.46 -6.20
CA ALA A 162 -12.58 -10.91 -6.36
C ALA A 162 -11.75 -11.48 -5.19
N ALA A 163 -12.06 -12.69 -4.79
CA ALA A 163 -11.49 -13.34 -3.60
C ALA A 163 -9.96 -13.62 -3.68
N GLU A 164 -9.30 -13.29 -4.77
CA GLU A 164 -7.89 -13.61 -5.01
C GLU A 164 -7.15 -12.42 -5.63
N LEU A 165 -6.18 -11.86 -4.90
CA LEU A 165 -5.19 -10.89 -5.42
C LEU A 165 -4.23 -11.51 -6.47
N ILE A 166 -4.31 -12.81 -6.72
CA ILE A 166 -3.36 -13.59 -7.54
C ILE A 166 -3.40 -13.21 -9.03
N ASN A 167 -4.45 -12.53 -9.50
CA ASN A 167 -4.63 -12.16 -10.90
C ASN A 167 -4.59 -10.63 -11.17
N ILE A 168 -4.14 -9.83 -10.20
CA ILE A 168 -3.89 -8.41 -10.46
C ILE A 168 -2.56 -8.32 -11.23
N GLN A 169 -2.66 -8.05 -12.54
CA GLN A 169 -1.51 -7.94 -13.45
C GLN A 169 -0.86 -6.56 -13.39
#